data_d57a6635ec0e778fe0cf02b79a1c4e31
#
_entry.id   d57a6635ec0e778fe0cf02b79a1c4e31
#
_cell.length_a   1.000
_cell.length_b   1.000
_cell.length_c   1.000
_cell.angle_alpha   90.00
_cell.angle_beta   90.00
_cell.angle_gamma   90.00
#
_symmetry.space_group_name_H-M   'P 1'
#
loop_
_entity.id
_entity.type
_entity.pdbx_description
1 polymer ?
#
loop_
_entity_poly.entity_id
_entity_poly.type
_entity_poly.pdbx_seq_one_letter_code
_entity_poly.pdbx_strand_id
1 'polypeptide(L)'
;MSSNDSQLRAEQSGASDDSIQQVHARLQKQKPEKADGYSMLPLVLLGLMCCAVFFGSIYMAHYSLRFDPLVYNEHANRAKPGATAVVALTRAQMGKKVYDTTCIACHQANGMGVPGQYPPLVASEWATGSEERIIRIVLHGLNGPITVEGKEYNNVMAPLGSLKDDQIANVISYVRASWGNTAPEVSPETVARVRAETAGRNTFWTAAELLKIGN
;
A
#
# COMPACT_ATOMS: atom_id res chain seq x y z
N MET A 1 -53.27 -11.02 68.80
CA MET A 1 -53.25 -10.65 67.37
C MET A 1 -51.96 -9.88 67.18
N SER A 2 -51.06 -10.51 66.52
CA SER A 2 -49.65 -10.13 66.41
C SER A 2 -49.44 -8.97 65.48
N SER A 3 -48.49 -8.06 65.80
CA SER A 3 -48.07 -6.92 65.03
C SER A 3 -47.59 -7.27 63.60
N ASN A 4 -47.29 -8.58 63.35
CA ASN A 4 -46.90 -9.08 62.05
C ASN A 4 -48.07 -9.14 61.02
N ASP A 5 -49.32 -9.40 61.52
CA ASP A 5 -50.47 -9.46 60.57
C ASP A 5 -50.86 -8.10 60.01
N SER A 6 -50.59 -7.02 60.73
CA SER A 6 -50.82 -5.67 60.22
C SER A 6 -49.79 -5.20 59.23
N GLN A 7 -48.53 -5.63 59.35
CA GLN A 7 -47.48 -5.35 58.43
C GLN A 7 -47.65 -6.11 57.09
N LEU A 8 -48.00 -7.40 57.20
CA LEU A 8 -48.29 -8.21 56.00
C LEU A 8 -49.51 -7.69 55.20
N ARG A 9 -50.53 -7.16 55.94
CA ARG A 9 -51.70 -6.50 55.28
C ARG A 9 -51.34 -5.14 54.64
N ALA A 10 -50.39 -4.43 55.24
CA ALA A 10 -49.86 -3.19 54.64
C ALA A 10 -49.00 -3.44 53.37
N GLU A 11 -48.24 -4.54 53.39
CA GLU A 11 -47.47 -4.94 52.20
C GLU A 11 -48.34 -5.58 51.13
N GLN A 12 -49.43 -6.26 51.47
CA GLN A 12 -50.41 -6.80 50.51
C GLN A 12 -51.39 -5.72 49.97
N SER A 13 -51.44 -4.53 50.58
CA SER A 13 -52.11 -3.36 49.98
C SER A 13 -51.19 -2.67 48.97
N GLY A 14 -50.30 -3.40 48.40
CA GLY A 14 -49.55 -2.97 47.22
C GLY A 14 -50.50 -2.42 46.19
N ALA A 15 -50.27 -1.23 45.80
CA ALA A 15 -51.00 -0.35 44.91
C ALA A 15 -52.27 -1.00 44.33
N SER A 16 -53.45 -0.59 44.84
CA SER A 16 -54.73 -1.08 44.32
C SER A 16 -54.75 -0.81 42.82
N ASP A 17 -55.46 -1.66 42.06
CA ASP A 17 -55.64 -1.47 40.60
C ASP A 17 -56.06 -0.05 40.24
N ASP A 18 -56.84 0.59 41.14
CA ASP A 18 -57.23 1.99 41.00
C ASP A 18 -56.07 2.96 41.14
N SER A 19 -55.09 2.68 42.02
CA SER A 19 -53.91 3.54 42.13
C SER A 19 -52.97 3.39 40.92
N ILE A 20 -52.85 2.19 40.40
CA ILE A 20 -52.08 1.92 39.17
C ILE A 20 -52.76 2.59 37.98
N GLN A 21 -54.08 2.47 37.88
CA GLN A 21 -54.87 3.15 36.80
C GLN A 21 -54.76 4.67 36.90
N GLN A 22 -54.78 5.26 38.11
CA GLN A 22 -54.57 6.69 38.31
C GLN A 22 -53.20 7.15 37.92
N VAL A 23 -52.15 6.39 38.18
CA VAL A 23 -50.81 6.66 37.76
C VAL A 23 -50.69 6.56 36.20
N HIS A 24 -51.26 5.49 35.63
CA HIS A 24 -51.34 5.39 34.15
C HIS A 24 -52.10 6.55 33.51
N ALA A 25 -53.24 6.93 34.09
CA ALA A 25 -54.01 8.10 33.56
C ALA A 25 -53.22 9.41 33.72
N ARG A 26 -52.41 9.57 34.73
CA ARG A 26 -51.49 10.73 34.85
C ARG A 26 -50.38 10.68 33.88
N LEU A 27 -49.76 9.51 33.63
CA LEU A 27 -48.70 9.33 32.64
C LEU A 27 -49.24 9.54 31.21
N GLN A 28 -50.45 9.09 30.92
CA GLN A 28 -51.11 9.32 29.62
C GLN A 28 -51.54 10.77 29.42
N LYS A 29 -51.77 11.55 30.50
CA LYS A 29 -52.03 12.99 30.42
C LYS A 29 -50.75 13.83 30.37
N GLN A 30 -49.58 13.24 30.58
CA GLN A 30 -48.37 13.92 30.17
C GLN A 30 -48.47 14.16 28.69
N LYS A 31 -48.41 15.45 28.30
CA LYS A 31 -48.47 15.89 26.93
C LYS A 31 -47.64 14.94 26.08
N PRO A 32 -48.19 14.46 24.93
CA PRO A 32 -47.31 13.77 23.99
C PRO A 32 -46.11 14.66 23.80
N GLU A 33 -44.90 14.06 24.01
CA GLU A 33 -43.69 14.73 23.57
C GLU A 33 -44.01 15.33 22.22
N LYS A 34 -43.76 16.65 22.11
CA LYS A 34 -43.89 17.28 20.80
C LYS A 34 -43.10 16.38 19.89
N ALA A 35 -43.82 15.67 19.02
CA ALA A 35 -43.14 15.04 17.91
C ALA A 35 -42.31 16.16 17.33
N ASP A 36 -40.96 16.09 17.52
CA ASP A 36 -40.06 17.04 16.92
C ASP A 36 -40.33 16.93 15.43
N GLY A 37 -41.29 17.76 15.00
CA GLY A 37 -41.63 17.82 13.61
C GLY A 37 -40.36 18.21 12.91
N TYR A 38 -39.80 17.31 12.12
CA TYR A 38 -38.67 17.62 11.27
C TYR A 38 -39.02 18.91 10.53
N SER A 39 -38.49 20.04 11.04
CA SER A 39 -38.66 21.28 10.30
C SER A 39 -37.99 21.07 8.95
N MET A 40 -38.57 21.59 7.87
CA MET A 40 -37.99 21.48 6.53
C MET A 40 -36.56 22.04 6.46
N LEU A 41 -36.22 22.91 7.42
CA LEU A 41 -34.89 23.55 7.53
C LEU A 41 -33.73 22.56 7.62
N PRO A 42 -33.73 21.49 8.49
CA PRO A 42 -32.66 20.50 8.52
C PRO A 42 -32.54 19.69 7.24
N LEU A 43 -33.65 19.38 6.58
CA LEU A 43 -33.65 18.65 5.30
C LEU A 43 -33.09 19.51 4.15
N VAL A 44 -33.40 20.79 4.11
CA VAL A 44 -32.79 21.73 3.14
C VAL A 44 -31.31 21.88 3.38
N LEU A 45 -30.90 22.05 4.63
CA LEU A 45 -29.47 22.15 4.99
C LEU A 45 -28.71 20.85 4.63
N LEU A 46 -29.29 19.68 4.91
CA LEU A 46 -28.71 18.40 4.52
C LEU A 46 -28.57 18.29 3.00
N GLY A 47 -29.60 18.70 2.25
CA GLY A 47 -29.54 18.72 0.79
C GLY A 47 -28.45 19.63 0.25
N LEU A 48 -28.33 20.84 0.79
CA LEU A 48 -27.26 21.79 0.40
C LEU A 48 -25.87 21.24 0.74
N MET A 49 -25.71 20.60 1.90
CA MET A 49 -24.45 19.98 2.29
C MET A 49 -24.09 18.80 1.36
N CYS A 50 -25.05 17.95 1.01
CA CYS A 50 -24.84 16.88 0.03
C CYS A 50 -24.44 17.43 -1.35
N CYS A 51 -25.11 18.49 -1.81
CA CYS A 51 -24.74 19.16 -3.06
C CYS A 51 -23.33 19.75 -2.98
N ALA A 52 -22.96 20.41 -1.90
CA ALA A 52 -21.63 20.98 -1.72
C ALA A 52 -20.53 19.89 -1.74
N VAL A 53 -20.76 18.76 -1.06
CA VAL A 53 -19.85 17.61 -1.06
C VAL A 53 -19.76 16.99 -2.46
N PHE A 54 -20.89 16.83 -3.15
CA PHE A 54 -20.94 16.24 -4.49
C PHE A 54 -20.21 17.13 -5.51
N PHE A 55 -20.53 18.41 -5.58
CA PHE A 55 -19.85 19.33 -6.51
C PHE A 55 -18.39 19.56 -6.11
N GLY A 56 -18.09 19.60 -4.80
CA GLY A 56 -16.72 19.65 -4.30
C GLY A 56 -15.89 18.43 -4.72
N SER A 57 -16.48 17.23 -4.67
CA SER A 57 -15.83 15.99 -5.12
C SER A 57 -15.56 16.01 -6.63
N ILE A 58 -16.52 16.48 -7.43
CA ILE A 58 -16.33 16.64 -8.89
C ILE A 58 -15.25 17.68 -9.17
N TYR A 59 -15.27 18.80 -8.47
CA TYR A 59 -14.25 19.85 -8.60
C TYR A 59 -12.87 19.30 -8.26
N MET A 60 -12.74 18.62 -7.11
CA MET A 60 -11.50 17.98 -6.71
C MET A 60 -11.05 16.92 -7.72
N ALA A 61 -11.94 16.05 -8.19
CA ALA A 61 -11.60 15.06 -9.21
C ALA A 61 -11.18 15.70 -10.53
N HIS A 62 -11.80 16.81 -10.94
CA HIS A 62 -11.49 17.48 -12.20
C HIS A 62 -10.19 18.30 -12.15
N TYR A 63 -9.90 18.92 -11.01
CA TYR A 63 -8.74 19.82 -10.86
C TYR A 63 -7.56 19.19 -10.11
N SER A 64 -7.74 18.11 -9.33
CA SER A 64 -6.66 17.40 -8.64
C SER A 64 -6.13 16.18 -9.40
N LEU A 65 -6.59 15.92 -10.63
CA LEU A 65 -6.09 14.85 -11.51
C LEU A 65 -4.59 14.97 -11.86
N ARG A 66 -3.91 15.97 -11.33
CA ARG A 66 -2.44 16.12 -11.35
C ARG A 66 -1.82 16.01 -9.97
N PHE A 67 -2.48 15.34 -9.05
CA PHE A 67 -1.86 15.02 -7.78
C PHE A 67 -0.81 13.93 -8.05
N ASP A 68 0.40 14.35 -8.36
CA ASP A 68 1.56 13.47 -8.33
C ASP A 68 2.08 13.46 -6.87
N PRO A 69 1.82 12.39 -6.10
CA PRO A 69 2.23 12.32 -4.70
C PRO A 69 3.76 12.31 -4.53
N LEU A 70 4.50 12.24 -5.63
CA LEU A 70 5.98 12.19 -5.64
C LEU A 70 6.62 13.54 -5.98
N VAL A 71 5.84 14.56 -6.34
CA VAL A 71 6.36 15.88 -6.70
C VAL A 71 5.75 16.94 -5.80
N TYR A 72 6.25 17.03 -4.57
CA TYR A 72 6.03 18.22 -3.74
C TYR A 72 7.00 19.32 -4.21
N ASN A 73 6.67 19.95 -5.32
CA ASN A 73 7.43 21.10 -5.83
C ASN A 73 6.50 22.32 -5.90
N GLU A 74 6.55 23.17 -4.88
CA GLU A 74 5.77 24.42 -4.83
C GLU A 74 6.03 25.34 -6.03
N HIS A 75 7.13 25.17 -6.73
CA HIS A 75 7.53 25.97 -7.89
C HIS A 75 7.14 25.36 -9.24
N ALA A 76 6.71 24.08 -9.29
CA ALA A 76 6.31 23.43 -10.54
C ALA A 76 5.02 24.03 -11.13
N ASN A 77 4.17 24.65 -10.32
CA ASN A 77 2.91 25.26 -10.75
C ASN A 77 3.05 26.64 -11.44
N ARG A 78 4.28 27.15 -11.62
CA ARG A 78 4.52 28.39 -12.37
C ARG A 78 4.92 28.17 -13.84
N ALA A 79 4.93 26.93 -14.30
CA ALA A 79 5.09 26.65 -15.71
C ALA A 79 3.79 27.02 -16.47
N LYS A 80 3.92 27.88 -17.46
CA LYS A 80 2.86 28.44 -18.30
C LYS A 80 1.86 27.38 -18.76
N PRO A 81 0.53 27.67 -18.81
CA PRO A 81 -0.44 26.80 -19.47
C PRO A 81 -0.07 26.68 -20.96
N GLY A 82 0.36 25.53 -21.37
CA GLY A 82 0.69 25.26 -22.78
C GLY A 82 1.87 24.33 -23.04
N ALA A 83 2.69 24.03 -22.03
CA ALA A 83 3.78 23.08 -22.19
C ALA A 83 3.59 21.91 -21.21
N THR A 84 2.76 20.96 -21.54
CA THR A 84 2.92 19.59 -21.06
C THR A 84 4.15 19.00 -21.76
N ALA A 85 5.34 19.48 -21.42
CA ALA A 85 6.50 18.63 -21.50
C ALA A 85 6.22 17.50 -20.50
N VAL A 86 5.73 16.37 -20.98
CA VAL A 86 5.89 15.11 -20.29
C VAL A 86 7.40 15.00 -20.11
N VAL A 87 7.90 15.37 -18.94
CA VAL A 87 9.29 15.10 -18.58
C VAL A 87 9.38 13.60 -18.60
N ALA A 88 9.86 13.05 -19.70
CA ALA A 88 10.08 11.63 -19.83
C ALA A 88 11.03 11.24 -18.69
N LEU A 89 10.53 10.48 -17.73
CA LEU A 89 11.32 10.00 -16.63
C LEU A 89 12.55 9.30 -17.21
N THR A 90 13.71 9.63 -16.70
CA THR A 90 14.93 8.92 -17.10
C THR A 90 14.81 7.45 -16.69
N ARG A 91 15.53 6.56 -17.38
CA ARG A 91 15.55 5.13 -17.04
C ARG A 91 15.89 4.92 -15.57
N ALA A 92 16.83 5.68 -15.03
CA ALA A 92 17.19 5.64 -13.61
C ALA A 92 16.03 6.01 -12.67
N GLN A 93 15.23 7.03 -13.02
CA GLN A 93 14.06 7.44 -12.24
C GLN A 93 12.95 6.38 -12.30
N MET A 94 12.73 5.76 -13.47
CA MET A 94 11.79 4.65 -13.62
C MET A 94 12.24 3.43 -12.83
N GLY A 95 13.53 3.11 -12.87
CA GLY A 95 14.13 2.02 -12.13
C GLY A 95 14.03 2.22 -10.61
N LYS A 96 14.29 3.44 -10.13
CA LYS A 96 14.09 3.79 -8.72
C LYS A 96 12.67 3.56 -8.27
N LYS A 97 11.68 3.93 -9.08
CA LYS A 97 10.25 3.72 -8.78
C LYS A 97 9.90 2.24 -8.58
N VAL A 98 10.42 1.38 -9.45
CA VAL A 98 10.26 -0.07 -9.33
C VAL A 98 11.00 -0.60 -8.08
N TYR A 99 12.20 -0.10 -7.81
CA TYR A 99 12.98 -0.46 -6.63
C TYR A 99 12.24 -0.15 -5.34
N ASP A 100 11.71 1.07 -5.23
CA ASP A 100 11.01 1.57 -4.04
C ASP A 100 9.70 0.79 -3.76
N THR A 101 9.10 0.18 -4.79
CA THR A 101 7.86 -0.60 -4.61
C THR A 101 8.08 -2.10 -4.41
N THR A 102 9.22 -2.63 -4.90
CA THR A 102 9.39 -4.08 -5.01
C THR A 102 10.62 -4.60 -4.25
N CYS A 103 11.73 -3.86 -4.24
CA CYS A 103 13.02 -4.35 -3.76
C CYS A 103 13.40 -3.82 -2.36
N ILE A 104 12.93 -2.61 -2.04
CA ILE A 104 13.32 -1.88 -0.83
C ILE A 104 13.02 -2.62 0.47
N ALA A 105 11.97 -3.45 0.50
CA ALA A 105 11.57 -4.18 1.70
C ALA A 105 12.68 -5.13 2.21
N CYS A 106 13.43 -5.73 1.29
CA CYS A 106 14.52 -6.65 1.60
C CYS A 106 15.89 -5.99 1.48
N HIS A 107 16.12 -5.27 0.38
CA HIS A 107 17.45 -4.70 0.08
C HIS A 107 17.68 -3.30 0.65
N GLN A 108 16.70 -2.72 1.34
CA GLN A 108 16.71 -1.41 1.99
C GLN A 108 16.93 -0.24 1.00
N ALA A 109 16.59 0.99 1.41
CA ALA A 109 16.71 2.18 0.56
C ALA A 109 18.16 2.51 0.17
N ASN A 110 19.11 2.12 1.00
CA ASN A 110 20.54 2.33 0.78
C ASN A 110 21.23 1.16 0.05
N GLY A 111 20.49 0.12 -0.34
CA GLY A 111 21.03 -1.05 -1.03
C GLY A 111 21.90 -1.97 -0.17
N MET A 112 21.99 -1.74 1.15
CA MET A 112 22.87 -2.53 2.05
C MET A 112 22.25 -3.85 2.51
N GLY A 113 20.96 -4.07 2.21
CA GLY A 113 20.25 -5.25 2.69
C GLY A 113 20.13 -5.32 4.20
N VAL A 114 19.96 -6.52 4.72
CA VAL A 114 19.92 -6.81 6.15
C VAL A 114 20.96 -7.87 6.48
N PRO A 115 21.97 -7.57 7.28
CA PRO A 115 23.04 -8.51 7.59
C PRO A 115 22.53 -9.87 8.06
N GLY A 116 23.03 -10.94 7.46
CA GLY A 116 22.65 -12.32 7.76
C GLY A 116 21.27 -12.74 7.19
N GLN A 117 20.48 -11.82 6.64
CA GLN A 117 19.17 -12.13 6.06
C GLN A 117 19.09 -11.81 4.57
N TYR A 118 19.32 -10.55 4.19
CA TYR A 118 19.22 -10.11 2.81
C TYR A 118 20.55 -9.50 2.35
N PRO A 119 21.11 -9.97 1.23
CA PRO A 119 22.42 -9.53 0.79
C PRO A 119 22.39 -8.06 0.33
N PRO A 120 23.53 -7.35 0.45
CA PRO A 120 23.69 -6.03 -0.12
C PRO A 120 23.66 -6.11 -1.66
N LEU A 121 23.19 -5.02 -2.29
CA LEU A 121 23.32 -4.76 -3.72
C LEU A 121 24.47 -3.78 -4.01
N VAL A 122 24.91 -3.07 -2.98
CA VAL A 122 26.08 -2.19 -3.03
C VAL A 122 27.33 -3.04 -3.21
N ALA A 123 28.16 -2.72 -4.17
CA ALA A 123 29.42 -3.41 -4.52
C ALA A 123 29.27 -4.93 -4.76
N SER A 124 28.04 -5.44 -4.82
CA SER A 124 27.75 -6.87 -4.97
C SER A 124 28.20 -7.38 -6.35
N GLU A 125 29.02 -8.41 -6.37
CA GLU A 125 29.46 -9.12 -7.57
C GLU A 125 28.30 -9.79 -8.32
N TRP A 126 27.18 -10.02 -7.64
CA TRP A 126 25.96 -10.56 -8.24
C TRP A 126 25.14 -9.48 -8.93
N ALA A 127 25.17 -8.26 -8.41
CA ALA A 127 24.44 -7.12 -8.97
C ALA A 127 25.21 -6.45 -10.11
N THR A 128 26.52 -6.31 -9.97
CA THR A 128 27.40 -5.57 -10.92
C THR A 128 28.06 -6.46 -11.96
N GLY A 129 28.09 -7.77 -11.76
CA GLY A 129 28.69 -8.75 -12.68
C GLY A 129 27.81 -9.01 -13.92
N SER A 130 27.66 -10.29 -14.28
CA SER A 130 26.93 -10.71 -15.47
C SER A 130 25.47 -10.23 -15.48
N GLU A 131 25.07 -9.51 -16.53
CA GLU A 131 23.69 -9.04 -16.70
C GLU A 131 22.69 -10.20 -16.84
N GLU A 132 23.09 -11.26 -17.52
CA GLU A 132 22.24 -12.44 -17.68
C GLU A 132 21.95 -13.14 -16.35
N ARG A 133 22.93 -13.13 -15.44
CA ARG A 133 22.80 -13.74 -14.12
C ARG A 133 21.79 -13.00 -13.27
N ILE A 134 21.92 -11.66 -13.15
CA ILE A 134 20.99 -10.85 -12.37
C ILE A 134 19.58 -10.85 -12.97
N ILE A 135 19.43 -10.87 -14.30
CA ILE A 135 18.13 -10.99 -14.95
C ILE A 135 17.45 -12.30 -14.56
N ARG A 136 18.17 -13.42 -14.59
CA ARG A 136 17.62 -14.74 -14.21
C ARG A 136 17.20 -14.79 -12.75
N ILE A 137 17.97 -14.17 -11.86
CA ILE A 137 17.63 -14.04 -10.44
C ILE A 137 16.32 -13.27 -10.28
N VAL A 138 16.18 -12.12 -10.95
CA VAL A 138 14.97 -11.31 -10.85
C VAL A 138 13.77 -12.02 -11.45
N LEU A 139 13.92 -12.70 -12.58
CA LEU A 139 12.81 -13.40 -13.24
C LEU A 139 12.28 -14.59 -12.44
N HIS A 140 13.15 -15.44 -11.94
CA HIS A 140 12.78 -16.74 -11.38
C HIS A 140 13.09 -16.90 -9.89
N GLY A 141 13.70 -15.88 -9.29
CA GLY A 141 14.13 -15.93 -7.89
C GLY A 141 15.39 -16.78 -7.67
N LEU A 142 15.85 -16.75 -6.45
CA LEU A 142 17.04 -17.49 -5.98
C LEU A 142 16.70 -18.23 -4.69
N ASN A 143 17.15 -19.46 -4.57
CA ASN A 143 17.03 -20.24 -3.34
C ASN A 143 18.32 -20.99 -3.05
N GLY A 144 18.68 -21.08 -1.77
CA GLY A 144 19.91 -21.73 -1.31
C GLY A 144 21.03 -20.75 -0.98
N PRO A 145 22.16 -21.25 -0.49
CA PRO A 145 23.28 -20.42 -0.04
C PRO A 145 23.89 -19.65 -1.21
N ILE A 146 24.17 -18.37 -0.95
CA ILE A 146 24.90 -17.47 -1.84
C ILE A 146 25.90 -16.66 -1.04
N THR A 147 27.10 -16.51 -1.57
CA THR A 147 28.14 -15.67 -0.99
C THR A 147 28.12 -14.32 -1.69
N VAL A 148 28.00 -13.23 -0.95
CA VAL A 148 28.04 -11.86 -1.44
C VAL A 148 29.03 -11.07 -0.59
N GLU A 149 29.99 -10.44 -1.23
CA GLU A 149 31.09 -9.74 -0.54
C GLU A 149 31.77 -10.60 0.57
N GLY A 150 31.96 -11.89 0.30
CA GLY A 150 32.56 -12.82 1.25
C GLY A 150 31.69 -13.22 2.43
N LYS A 151 30.42 -12.82 2.47
CA LYS A 151 29.44 -13.20 3.50
C LYS A 151 28.41 -14.15 2.92
N GLU A 152 28.04 -15.16 3.69
CA GLU A 152 27.04 -16.15 3.30
C GLU A 152 25.62 -15.68 3.65
N TYR A 153 24.70 -15.83 2.71
CA TYR A 153 23.26 -15.60 2.86
C TYR A 153 22.51 -16.84 2.37
N ASN A 154 21.40 -17.18 3.03
CA ASN A 154 20.63 -18.37 2.68
C ASN A 154 19.12 -18.13 2.79
N ASN A 155 18.66 -16.98 2.34
CA ASN A 155 17.24 -16.67 2.26
C ASN A 155 16.75 -16.74 0.81
N VAL A 156 15.45 -17.03 0.66
CA VAL A 156 14.82 -17.09 -0.64
C VAL A 156 14.55 -15.68 -1.17
N MET A 157 15.02 -15.39 -2.36
CA MET A 157 14.54 -14.24 -3.14
C MET A 157 13.36 -14.70 -4.01
N ALA A 158 12.20 -14.09 -3.83
CA ALA A 158 11.02 -14.41 -4.60
C ALA A 158 11.18 -14.05 -6.09
N PRO A 159 10.53 -14.79 -7.01
CA PRO A 159 10.53 -14.47 -8.42
C PRO A 159 9.69 -13.21 -8.70
N LEU A 160 10.21 -12.33 -9.55
CA LEU A 160 9.56 -11.10 -9.99
C LEU A 160 9.22 -11.12 -11.48
N GLY A 161 9.04 -12.31 -12.03
CA GLY A 161 8.73 -12.52 -13.44
C GLY A 161 7.42 -11.89 -13.94
N SER A 162 6.54 -11.45 -13.03
CA SER A 162 5.32 -10.69 -13.36
C SER A 162 5.60 -9.25 -13.80
N LEU A 163 6.78 -8.71 -13.50
CA LEU A 163 7.19 -7.39 -13.99
C LEU A 163 7.44 -7.45 -15.51
N LYS A 164 7.14 -6.34 -16.19
CA LYS A 164 7.43 -6.19 -17.62
C LYS A 164 8.93 -6.09 -17.86
N ASP A 165 9.37 -6.38 -19.10
CA ASP A 165 10.79 -6.37 -19.45
C ASP A 165 11.44 -4.99 -19.27
N ASP A 166 10.72 -3.93 -19.61
CA ASP A 166 11.16 -2.55 -19.38
C ASP A 166 11.30 -2.22 -17.88
N GLN A 167 10.42 -2.73 -17.05
CA GLN A 167 10.50 -2.52 -15.59
C GLN A 167 11.70 -3.26 -14.98
N ILE A 168 11.94 -4.50 -15.40
CA ILE A 168 13.11 -5.29 -14.97
C ILE A 168 14.40 -4.63 -15.45
N ALA A 169 14.48 -4.24 -16.72
CA ALA A 169 15.64 -3.55 -17.26
C ALA A 169 15.94 -2.24 -16.52
N ASN A 170 14.91 -1.45 -16.25
CA ASN A 170 15.03 -0.19 -15.53
C ASN A 170 15.51 -0.39 -14.07
N VAL A 171 14.94 -1.34 -13.34
CA VAL A 171 15.32 -1.55 -11.93
C VAL A 171 16.73 -2.16 -11.82
N ILE A 172 17.11 -3.07 -12.70
CA ILE A 172 18.47 -3.61 -12.72
C ILE A 172 19.47 -2.50 -13.07
N SER A 173 19.18 -1.69 -14.08
CA SER A 173 20.03 -0.55 -14.46
C SER A 173 20.17 0.46 -13.31
N TYR A 174 19.07 0.74 -12.59
CA TYR A 174 19.13 1.58 -11.38
C TYR A 174 20.07 0.99 -10.33
N VAL A 175 19.94 -0.28 -10.00
CA VAL A 175 20.79 -0.97 -9.01
C VAL A 175 22.26 -0.93 -9.44
N ARG A 176 22.52 -1.17 -10.72
CA ARG A 176 23.88 -1.21 -11.30
C ARG A 176 24.57 0.16 -11.36
N ALA A 177 23.80 1.26 -11.26
CA ALA A 177 24.33 2.64 -11.26
C ALA A 177 24.16 3.37 -9.92
N SER A 178 23.59 2.72 -8.90
CA SER A 178 23.31 3.34 -7.58
C SER A 178 24.37 3.02 -6.56
N TRP A 179 24.45 3.85 -5.51
CA TRP A 179 25.28 3.63 -4.31
C TRP A 179 26.76 3.40 -4.58
N GLY A 180 27.28 3.97 -5.68
CA GLY A 180 28.67 3.80 -6.10
C GLY A 180 28.93 2.61 -7.01
N ASN A 181 27.90 1.83 -7.36
CA ASN A 181 28.01 0.84 -8.42
C ASN A 181 28.24 1.53 -9.79
N THR A 182 29.04 0.95 -10.65
CA THR A 182 29.43 1.50 -11.96
C THR A 182 29.33 0.45 -13.06
N ALA A 183 28.27 -0.37 -13.06
CA ALA A 183 28.09 -1.40 -14.06
C ALA A 183 27.17 -0.90 -15.21
N PRO A 184 27.30 -1.45 -16.44
CA PRO A 184 26.50 -1.05 -17.59
C PRO A 184 24.99 -1.21 -17.36
N GLU A 185 24.20 -0.37 -18.06
CA GLU A 185 22.74 -0.52 -18.11
C GLU A 185 22.34 -1.82 -18.81
N VAL A 186 21.19 -2.34 -18.42
CA VAL A 186 20.56 -3.51 -19.05
C VAL A 186 19.45 -3.06 -19.98
N SER A 187 19.37 -3.65 -21.16
CA SER A 187 18.33 -3.32 -22.13
C SER A 187 17.08 -4.20 -21.93
N PRO A 188 15.88 -3.68 -22.26
CA PRO A 188 14.65 -4.49 -22.24
C PRO A 188 14.72 -5.69 -23.20
N GLU A 189 15.43 -5.57 -24.30
CA GLU A 189 15.61 -6.63 -25.30
C GLU A 189 16.43 -7.79 -24.69
N THR A 190 17.47 -7.48 -23.90
CA THR A 190 18.21 -8.52 -23.16
C THR A 190 17.33 -9.24 -22.16
N VAL A 191 16.47 -8.52 -21.45
CA VAL A 191 15.51 -9.12 -20.51
C VAL A 191 14.53 -10.02 -21.26
N ALA A 192 13.96 -9.57 -22.37
CA ALA A 192 13.02 -10.34 -23.20
C ALA A 192 13.66 -11.63 -23.71
N ARG A 193 14.90 -11.56 -24.18
CA ARG A 193 15.67 -12.73 -24.63
C ARG A 193 15.86 -13.74 -23.50
N VAL A 194 16.36 -13.31 -22.35
CA VAL A 194 16.58 -14.21 -21.20
C VAL A 194 15.26 -14.78 -20.69
N ARG A 195 14.18 -14.03 -20.69
CA ARG A 195 12.84 -14.52 -20.35
C ARG A 195 12.38 -15.61 -21.31
N ALA A 196 12.57 -15.43 -22.61
CA ALA A 196 12.22 -16.45 -23.60
C ALA A 196 13.06 -17.73 -23.44
N GLU A 197 14.36 -17.60 -23.22
CA GLU A 197 15.27 -18.73 -22.96
C GLU A 197 14.87 -19.53 -21.70
N THR A 198 14.29 -18.87 -20.72
CA THR A 198 13.96 -19.47 -19.42
C THR A 198 12.47 -19.69 -19.20
N ALA A 199 11.63 -19.55 -20.25
CA ALA A 199 10.17 -19.61 -20.15
C ALA A 199 9.63 -20.94 -19.56
N GLY A 200 10.35 -22.03 -19.74
CA GLY A 200 9.99 -23.36 -19.19
C GLY A 200 10.42 -23.58 -17.74
N ARG A 201 11.13 -22.61 -17.12
CA ARG A 201 11.64 -22.79 -15.76
C ARG A 201 10.60 -22.37 -14.72
N ASN A 202 10.20 -23.35 -13.90
CA ASN A 202 9.26 -23.16 -12.80
C ASN A 202 9.91 -23.29 -11.40
N THR A 203 11.25 -23.32 -11.36
CA THR A 203 12.01 -23.51 -10.12
C THR A 203 12.95 -22.33 -9.89
N PHE A 204 13.25 -22.06 -8.63
CA PHE A 204 14.27 -21.09 -8.26
C PHE A 204 15.63 -21.45 -8.86
N TRP A 205 16.46 -20.44 -9.09
CA TRP A 205 17.85 -20.64 -9.38
C TRP A 205 18.63 -20.93 -8.09
N THR A 206 19.72 -21.67 -8.23
CA THR A 206 20.74 -21.80 -7.21
C THR A 206 22.01 -21.04 -7.61
N ALA A 207 22.83 -20.61 -6.64
CA ALA A 207 24.08 -19.93 -6.93
C ALA A 207 25.00 -20.80 -7.82
N ALA A 208 25.04 -22.12 -7.55
CA ALA A 208 25.89 -23.06 -8.30
C ALA A 208 25.48 -23.19 -9.79
N GLU A 209 24.17 -23.09 -10.09
CA GLU A 209 23.68 -23.08 -11.48
C GLU A 209 24.04 -21.76 -12.18
N LEU A 210 23.84 -20.63 -11.48
CA LEU A 210 24.08 -19.29 -12.01
C LEU A 210 25.56 -19.02 -12.29
N LEU A 211 26.46 -19.58 -11.51
CA LEU A 211 27.91 -19.45 -11.74
C LEU A 211 28.39 -20.20 -12.99
N LYS A 212 27.63 -21.15 -13.52
CA LYS A 212 27.91 -21.83 -14.80
C LYS A 212 27.48 -20.99 -16.01
N ILE A 213 26.64 -20.00 -15.80
CA ILE A 213 26.19 -19.08 -16.83
C ILE A 213 27.30 -18.02 -16.98
N GLY A 214 27.94 -18.02 -18.14
CA GLY A 214 29.18 -17.31 -18.41
C GLY A 214 29.16 -15.82 -18.04
N ASN A 215 30.35 -15.32 -17.82
CA ASN A 215 30.61 -13.88 -17.70
C ASN A 215 30.52 -13.24 -19.07
#